data_b4bd6167ccedae7f5c7c2a80328ad999
#
_entry.id   b4bd6167ccedae7f5c7c2a80328ad999
#
_cell.length_a   1.000
_cell.length_b   1.000
_cell.length_c   1.000
_cell.angle_alpha   90.00
_cell.angle_beta   90.00
_cell.angle_gamma   90.00
#
_symmetry.space_group_name_H-M   'P 1'
#
loop_
_entity.id
_entity.type
_entity.pdbx_description
1 polymer ?
#
loop_
_entity_poly.entity_id
_entity_poly.type
_entity_poly.pdbx_seq_one_letter_code
_entity_poly.pdbx_strand_id
1 'polypeptide(L)'
;MGPAAVGAAGLVPVVMRFLPALIRSKVGRIILITGIVVIVGGRLLGIDVLSLLAGGGGVTAGQSSAPLSEADKQMGEFVAVVLGDTEDTWHAIFNKLGRQYREPTLVLFTGSVNSACGYASAAVGPFYCPGDQKLYVDLSFFHDLKVRHGAPGDFAQAYVIAHEVGHHVQTLLGISEQVQAAGRGASKAQVNALSVRQELQADCFAGVWGHAANSERQILDPGDLEEALQAATAIGDDRLQRQAGGQVVPDSFTHGSSEQRVKWFRRGFESGDFKSCDTFANADAG
;
A
#
# COMPACT_ATOMS: atom_id res chain seq x y z
N MET A 1 3.37 -33.74 -28.48
CA MET A 1 2.53 -33.07 -29.50
C MET A 1 1.64 -32.10 -28.75
N GLY A 2 2.02 -30.81 -28.74
CA GLY A 2 1.26 -29.72 -28.08
C GLY A 2 0.25 -29.12 -29.09
N PRO A 3 -0.87 -28.53 -28.61
CA PRO A 3 -1.84 -27.92 -29.50
C PRO A 3 -1.29 -26.66 -30.15
N ALA A 4 -1.46 -26.58 -31.48
CA ALA A 4 -1.05 -25.43 -32.28
C ALA A 4 -1.91 -24.20 -31.93
N ALA A 5 -1.26 -23.07 -31.61
CA ALA A 5 -1.91 -21.78 -31.45
C ALA A 5 -2.46 -21.32 -32.81
N VAL A 6 -3.78 -21.19 -32.94
CA VAL A 6 -4.42 -20.56 -34.09
C VAL A 6 -4.27 -19.06 -33.93
N GLY A 7 -3.34 -18.45 -34.66
CA GLY A 7 -3.09 -17.01 -34.66
C GLY A 7 -4.28 -16.23 -35.26
N ALA A 8 -4.38 -14.93 -34.89
CA ALA A 8 -5.43 -13.99 -35.27
C ALA A 8 -5.68 -13.90 -36.81
N ALA A 9 -4.75 -14.34 -37.62
CA ALA A 9 -4.88 -14.45 -39.08
C ALA A 9 -5.94 -15.50 -39.51
N GLY A 10 -6.33 -16.46 -38.66
CA GLY A 10 -7.32 -17.48 -38.96
C GLY A 10 -8.78 -17.05 -38.73
N LEU A 11 -9.01 -15.99 -37.96
CA LEU A 11 -10.39 -15.55 -37.58
C LEU A 11 -11.02 -14.62 -38.64
N VAL A 12 -10.23 -13.84 -39.36
CA VAL A 12 -10.72 -12.88 -40.35
C VAL A 12 -11.52 -13.56 -41.50
N PRO A 13 -11.08 -14.67 -42.13
CA PRO A 13 -11.87 -15.33 -43.17
C PRO A 13 -13.13 -15.98 -42.62
N VAL A 14 -13.16 -16.42 -41.37
CA VAL A 14 -14.35 -17.04 -40.77
C VAL A 14 -15.42 -15.98 -40.50
N VAL A 15 -15.05 -14.83 -39.95
CA VAL A 15 -15.99 -13.71 -39.67
C VAL A 15 -16.58 -13.17 -40.98
N MET A 16 -15.78 -13.01 -42.00
CA MET A 16 -16.25 -12.53 -43.32
C MET A 16 -17.26 -13.48 -43.98
N ARG A 17 -17.17 -14.79 -43.71
CA ARG A 17 -18.08 -15.77 -44.28
C ARG A 17 -19.49 -15.73 -43.65
N PHE A 18 -19.61 -15.31 -42.40
CA PHE A 18 -20.88 -15.21 -41.66
C PHE A 18 -21.48 -13.81 -41.62
N LEU A 19 -20.71 -12.78 -42.02
CA LEU A 19 -21.13 -11.37 -41.99
C LEU A 19 -22.46 -11.11 -42.72
N PRO A 20 -22.74 -11.69 -43.94
CA PRO A 20 -23.97 -11.48 -44.65
C PRO A 20 -25.23 -12.06 -43.93
N ALA A 21 -25.04 -13.15 -43.19
CA ALA A 21 -26.11 -13.76 -42.39
C ALA A 21 -26.44 -12.95 -41.13
N LEU A 22 -25.39 -12.41 -40.48
CA LEU A 22 -25.53 -11.53 -39.32
C LEU A 22 -26.26 -10.21 -39.64
N ILE A 23 -25.98 -9.62 -40.81
CA ILE A 23 -26.60 -8.36 -41.24
C ILE A 23 -28.06 -8.55 -41.62
N ARG A 24 -28.47 -9.77 -42.06
CA ARG A 24 -29.86 -10.05 -42.50
C ARG A 24 -30.82 -10.31 -41.35
N SER A 25 -30.38 -10.75 -40.19
CA SER A 25 -31.23 -10.99 -39.03
C SER A 25 -31.31 -9.78 -38.08
N LYS A 26 -32.45 -9.55 -37.44
CA LYS A 26 -32.61 -8.49 -36.43
C LYS A 26 -31.65 -8.68 -35.24
N VAL A 27 -31.51 -9.93 -34.78
CA VAL A 27 -30.62 -10.30 -33.67
C VAL A 27 -29.14 -10.10 -34.05
N GLY A 28 -28.76 -10.52 -35.29
CA GLY A 28 -27.36 -10.33 -35.76
C GLY A 28 -26.99 -8.86 -35.91
N ARG A 29 -27.90 -7.99 -36.28
CA ARG A 29 -27.68 -6.54 -36.33
C ARG A 29 -27.49 -5.95 -34.95
N ILE A 30 -28.28 -6.38 -33.94
CA ILE A 30 -28.11 -5.95 -32.56
C ILE A 30 -26.74 -6.36 -32.04
N ILE A 31 -26.31 -7.60 -32.24
CA ILE A 31 -25.00 -8.08 -31.82
C ILE A 31 -23.86 -7.30 -32.46
N LEU A 32 -23.98 -6.99 -33.76
CA LEU A 32 -22.98 -6.23 -34.50
C LEU A 32 -22.87 -4.77 -33.99
N ILE A 33 -24.01 -4.12 -33.77
CA ILE A 33 -24.07 -2.74 -33.27
C ILE A 33 -23.53 -2.68 -31.84
N THR A 34 -23.91 -3.62 -30.96
CA THR A 34 -23.42 -3.71 -29.60
C THR A 34 -21.91 -3.93 -29.56
N GLY A 35 -21.38 -4.83 -30.42
CA GLY A 35 -19.95 -5.05 -30.55
C GLY A 35 -19.19 -3.81 -30.97
N ILE A 36 -19.72 -3.05 -31.97
CA ILE A 36 -19.10 -1.80 -32.42
C ILE A 36 -19.15 -0.73 -31.30
N VAL A 37 -20.26 -0.61 -30.57
CA VAL A 37 -20.38 0.36 -29.47
C VAL A 37 -19.39 0.05 -28.36
N VAL A 38 -19.22 -1.25 -28.02
CA VAL A 38 -18.25 -1.68 -26.99
C VAL A 38 -16.80 -1.39 -27.44
N ILE A 39 -16.46 -1.66 -28.70
CA ILE A 39 -15.10 -1.40 -29.23
C ILE A 39 -14.81 0.11 -29.30
N VAL A 40 -15.75 0.89 -29.79
CA VAL A 40 -15.60 2.35 -29.92
C VAL A 40 -15.63 3.04 -28.53
N GLY A 41 -16.56 2.63 -27.67
CA GLY A 41 -16.65 3.12 -26.31
C GLY A 41 -15.41 2.74 -25.47
N GLY A 42 -14.91 1.53 -25.63
CA GLY A 42 -13.67 1.10 -24.98
C GLY A 42 -12.47 1.96 -25.40
N ARG A 43 -12.33 2.25 -26.69
CA ARG A 43 -11.25 3.12 -27.18
C ARG A 43 -11.33 4.56 -26.68
N LEU A 44 -12.53 5.10 -26.53
CA LEU A 44 -12.73 6.43 -25.93
C LEU A 44 -12.37 6.46 -24.43
N LEU A 45 -12.42 5.32 -23.78
CA LEU A 45 -12.04 5.12 -22.36
C LEU A 45 -10.60 4.60 -22.22
N GLY A 46 -9.83 4.51 -23.30
CA GLY A 46 -8.45 4.01 -23.28
C GLY A 46 -8.32 2.49 -23.15
N ILE A 47 -9.41 1.73 -23.34
CA ILE A 47 -9.43 0.27 -23.24
C ILE A 47 -9.41 -0.35 -24.64
N ASP A 48 -8.39 -1.13 -24.98
CA ASP A 48 -8.33 -1.87 -26.23
C ASP A 48 -9.08 -3.20 -26.12
N VAL A 49 -10.40 -3.13 -26.34
CA VAL A 49 -11.31 -4.29 -26.27
C VAL A 49 -10.97 -5.36 -27.31
N LEU A 50 -10.32 -4.98 -28.42
CA LEU A 50 -9.97 -5.92 -29.48
C LEU A 50 -8.84 -6.86 -29.06
N SER A 51 -7.87 -6.36 -28.30
CA SER A 51 -6.78 -7.17 -27.74
C SER A 51 -7.25 -8.10 -26.62
N LEU A 52 -8.27 -7.71 -25.86
CA LEU A 52 -8.94 -8.54 -24.86
C LEU A 52 -9.67 -9.74 -25.49
N LEU A 53 -10.32 -9.54 -26.66
CA LEU A 53 -11.05 -10.58 -27.37
C LEU A 53 -10.13 -11.52 -28.16
N ALA A 54 -8.92 -11.11 -28.50
CA ALA A 54 -7.94 -11.92 -29.24
C ALA A 54 -7.22 -12.99 -28.38
N GLY A 55 -7.52 -13.07 -27.07
CA GLY A 55 -7.02 -14.15 -26.18
C GLY A 55 -5.50 -14.20 -25.99
N GLY A 56 -4.81 -13.14 -26.32
CA GLY A 56 -3.34 -13.09 -26.35
C GLY A 56 -2.74 -11.87 -25.68
N GLY A 57 -3.33 -11.37 -24.63
CA GLY A 57 -2.74 -10.23 -23.97
C GLY A 57 -2.95 -10.31 -22.47
N GLY A 58 -1.89 -10.62 -21.74
CA GLY A 58 -1.79 -10.09 -20.40
C GLY A 58 -2.09 -8.60 -20.56
N VAL A 59 -3.02 -8.06 -19.76
CA VAL A 59 -3.21 -6.63 -19.59
C VAL A 59 -1.89 -6.15 -19.00
N THR A 60 -0.94 -5.77 -19.86
CA THR A 60 0.06 -4.82 -19.46
C THR A 60 -0.75 -3.55 -19.23
N ALA A 61 -1.14 -3.29 -17.99
CA ALA A 61 -1.48 -1.96 -17.58
C ALA A 61 -0.35 -1.10 -18.08
N GLY A 62 -0.62 -0.29 -19.10
CA GLY A 62 0.37 0.62 -19.63
C GLY A 62 0.80 1.47 -18.45
N GLN A 63 1.99 1.22 -17.94
CA GLN A 63 2.66 2.21 -17.12
C GLN A 63 2.66 3.45 -18.00
N SER A 64 1.90 4.44 -17.60
CA SER A 64 1.96 5.77 -18.19
C SER A 64 3.41 6.20 -18.02
N SER A 65 4.19 6.08 -19.09
CA SER A 65 5.58 6.50 -19.14
C SER A 65 5.67 8.02 -19.31
N ALA A 66 4.71 8.77 -18.80
CA ALA A 66 4.86 10.22 -18.69
C ALA A 66 6.07 10.49 -17.76
N PRO A 67 7.00 11.36 -18.16
CA PRO A 67 8.10 11.75 -17.29
C PRO A 67 7.55 12.21 -15.95
N LEU A 68 8.13 11.75 -14.83
CA LEU A 68 7.79 12.22 -13.49
C LEU A 68 7.91 13.76 -13.46
N SER A 69 6.92 14.42 -12.86
CA SER A 69 6.99 15.86 -12.62
C SER A 69 8.18 16.18 -11.70
N GLU A 70 8.66 17.42 -11.70
CA GLU A 70 9.72 17.83 -10.77
C GLU A 70 9.29 17.67 -9.31
N ALA A 71 8.00 17.87 -9.01
CA ALA A 71 7.44 17.63 -7.68
C ALA A 71 7.51 16.13 -7.30
N ASP A 72 7.19 15.22 -8.26
CA ASP A 72 7.29 13.78 -8.01
C ASP A 72 8.73 13.33 -7.79
N LYS A 73 9.70 13.93 -8.52
CA LYS A 73 11.12 13.64 -8.32
C LYS A 73 11.59 14.08 -6.94
N GLN A 74 11.27 15.33 -6.53
CA GLN A 74 11.60 15.84 -5.20
C GLN A 74 10.98 15.00 -4.10
N MET A 75 9.72 14.58 -4.27
CA MET A 75 9.07 13.69 -3.34
C MET A 75 9.74 12.31 -3.29
N GLY A 76 10.13 11.77 -4.43
CA GLY A 76 10.88 10.52 -4.50
C GLY A 76 12.24 10.60 -3.80
N GLU A 77 12.97 11.72 -3.95
CA GLU A 77 14.22 11.99 -3.22
C GLU A 77 13.99 12.07 -1.71
N PHE A 78 12.94 12.78 -1.28
CA PHE A 78 12.56 12.84 0.13
C PHE A 78 12.29 11.45 0.71
N VAL A 79 11.47 10.63 0.04
CA VAL A 79 11.16 9.26 0.47
C VAL A 79 12.43 8.43 0.58
N ALA A 80 13.36 8.54 -0.38
CA ALA A 80 14.62 7.81 -0.37
C ALA A 80 15.53 8.23 0.80
N VAL A 81 15.58 9.54 1.12
CA VAL A 81 16.36 10.05 2.26
C VAL A 81 15.79 9.55 3.58
N VAL A 82 14.48 9.62 3.78
CA VAL A 82 13.84 9.11 5.00
C VAL A 82 14.05 7.60 5.13
N LEU A 83 13.89 6.84 4.04
CA LEU A 83 14.14 5.41 4.04
C LEU A 83 15.57 5.09 4.47
N GLY A 84 16.58 5.76 3.87
CA GLY A 84 17.98 5.59 4.26
C GLY A 84 18.24 5.92 5.73
N ASP A 85 17.62 6.96 6.28
CA ASP A 85 17.73 7.30 7.71
C ASP A 85 17.10 6.22 8.62
N THR A 86 15.99 5.59 8.18
CA THR A 86 15.42 4.44 8.90
C THR A 86 16.34 3.23 8.88
N GLU A 87 17.07 3.01 7.76
CA GLU A 87 18.02 1.91 7.60
C GLU A 87 19.17 2.03 8.62
N ASP A 88 19.73 3.23 8.81
CA ASP A 88 20.76 3.48 9.81
C ASP A 88 20.31 3.05 11.22
N THR A 89 19.08 3.41 11.60
CA THR A 89 18.51 3.04 12.89
C THR A 89 18.37 1.52 13.02
N TRP A 90 17.80 0.87 12.01
CA TRP A 90 17.54 -0.57 12.07
C TRP A 90 18.79 -1.42 11.93
N HIS A 91 19.78 -0.99 11.17
CA HIS A 91 21.11 -1.62 11.16
C HIS A 91 21.72 -1.62 12.56
N ALA A 92 21.70 -0.48 13.26
CA ALA A 92 22.24 -0.37 14.62
C ALA A 92 21.51 -1.29 15.61
N ILE A 93 20.17 -1.36 15.54
CA ILE A 93 19.36 -2.23 16.41
C ILE A 93 19.61 -3.72 16.10
N PHE A 94 19.57 -4.12 14.82
CA PHE A 94 19.79 -5.52 14.44
C PHE A 94 21.21 -6.01 14.78
N ASN A 95 22.22 -5.14 14.61
CA ASN A 95 23.59 -5.44 15.05
C ASN A 95 23.66 -5.71 16.56
N LYS A 96 22.99 -4.91 17.39
CA LYS A 96 22.89 -5.14 18.85
C LYS A 96 22.17 -6.46 19.19
N LEU A 97 21.29 -6.95 18.29
CA LEU A 97 20.62 -8.25 18.43
C LEU A 97 21.44 -9.43 17.91
N GLY A 98 22.63 -9.18 17.34
CA GLY A 98 23.41 -10.21 16.64
C GLY A 98 22.75 -10.72 15.36
N ARG A 99 21.91 -9.92 14.73
CA ARG A 99 21.16 -10.21 13.49
C ARG A 99 21.58 -9.23 12.39
N GLN A 100 21.32 -9.60 11.15
CA GLN A 100 21.52 -8.73 10.00
C GLN A 100 20.19 -8.09 9.59
N TYR A 101 20.17 -6.75 9.49
CA TYR A 101 19.10 -6.02 8.81
C TYR A 101 19.31 -6.14 7.30
N ARG A 102 18.25 -6.36 6.57
CA ARG A 102 18.22 -6.32 5.10
C ARG A 102 17.23 -5.24 4.69
N GLU A 103 17.69 -4.30 3.89
CA GLU A 103 16.88 -3.16 3.46
C GLU A 103 15.69 -3.62 2.60
N PRO A 104 14.53 -2.97 2.70
CA PRO A 104 13.44 -3.18 1.77
C PRO A 104 13.75 -2.51 0.42
N THR A 105 13.23 -3.04 -0.67
CA THR A 105 13.31 -2.35 -1.96
C THR A 105 12.20 -1.31 -2.08
N LEU A 106 12.55 -0.04 -2.34
CA LEU A 106 11.58 1.01 -2.59
C LEU A 106 11.02 0.94 -4.01
N VAL A 107 9.70 1.02 -4.14
CA VAL A 107 8.97 1.14 -5.40
C VAL A 107 8.09 2.38 -5.36
N LEU A 108 8.48 3.40 -6.10
CA LEU A 108 7.67 4.60 -6.29
C LEU A 108 6.69 4.39 -7.46
N PHE A 109 5.43 4.78 -7.27
CA PHE A 109 4.43 4.67 -8.31
C PHE A 109 3.44 5.82 -8.25
N THR A 110 2.59 5.93 -9.27
CA THR A 110 1.47 6.87 -9.33
C THR A 110 0.24 6.14 -9.83
N GLY A 111 -0.84 6.20 -9.09
CA GLY A 111 -2.15 5.69 -9.46
C GLY A 111 -2.35 4.22 -9.14
N SER A 112 -1.53 3.29 -9.65
CA SER A 112 -1.68 1.86 -9.36
C SER A 112 -0.42 1.07 -9.59
N VAL A 113 -0.27 -0.05 -8.86
CA VAL A 113 0.89 -0.94 -8.96
C VAL A 113 0.47 -2.39 -8.71
N ASN A 114 1.22 -3.33 -9.32
CA ASN A 114 1.14 -4.75 -9.01
C ASN A 114 2.30 -5.14 -8.10
N SER A 115 1.99 -5.85 -7.01
CA SER A 115 2.95 -6.40 -6.06
C SER A 115 2.75 -7.90 -5.90
N ALA A 116 3.63 -8.58 -5.17
CA ALA A 116 3.40 -9.97 -4.76
C ALA A 116 2.19 -10.13 -3.83
N CYS A 117 1.72 -9.05 -3.20
CA CYS A 117 0.54 -9.01 -2.35
C CYS A 117 -0.75 -8.71 -3.13
N GLY A 118 -0.67 -8.51 -4.45
CA GLY A 118 -1.78 -8.22 -5.34
C GLY A 118 -1.73 -6.83 -5.95
N TYR A 119 -2.84 -6.46 -6.61
CA TYR A 119 -3.03 -5.14 -7.21
C TYR A 119 -3.40 -4.11 -6.14
N ALA A 120 -2.73 -2.98 -6.14
CA ALA A 120 -3.03 -1.83 -5.30
C ALA A 120 -3.25 -0.57 -6.15
N SER A 121 -4.27 0.22 -5.79
CA SER A 121 -4.52 1.55 -6.34
C SER A 121 -4.04 2.64 -5.38
N ALA A 122 -3.94 3.88 -5.85
CA ALA A 122 -3.60 5.05 -5.03
C ALA A 122 -4.45 5.18 -3.75
N ALA A 123 -5.70 4.68 -3.76
CA ALA A 123 -6.58 4.71 -2.60
C ALA A 123 -6.09 3.87 -1.40
N VAL A 124 -5.15 2.94 -1.63
CA VAL A 124 -4.55 2.13 -0.56
C VAL A 124 -3.52 2.93 0.25
N GLY A 125 -2.90 3.93 -0.36
CA GLY A 125 -1.76 4.66 0.21
C GLY A 125 -0.44 3.88 0.11
N PRO A 126 0.62 4.32 0.80
CA PRO A 126 1.84 3.56 0.97
C PRO A 126 1.58 2.22 1.65
N PHE A 127 2.32 1.19 1.29
CA PHE A 127 2.22 -0.11 1.92
C PHE A 127 3.51 -0.92 1.78
N TYR A 128 3.76 -1.78 2.76
CA TYR A 128 4.79 -2.80 2.68
C TYR A 128 4.17 -4.14 2.25
N CYS A 129 4.83 -4.84 1.32
CA CYS A 129 4.41 -6.18 0.92
C CYS A 129 5.41 -7.23 1.44
N PRO A 130 5.01 -8.09 2.40
CA PRO A 130 5.89 -9.13 2.91
C PRO A 130 6.22 -10.23 1.88
N GLY A 131 5.39 -10.39 0.84
CA GLY A 131 5.58 -11.40 -0.20
C GLY A 131 6.80 -11.15 -1.09
N ASP A 132 7.18 -9.90 -1.32
CA ASP A 132 8.37 -9.51 -2.10
C ASP A 132 9.33 -8.59 -1.33
N GLN A 133 9.03 -8.28 -0.06
CA GLN A 133 9.82 -7.43 0.83
C GLN A 133 10.08 -6.03 0.24
N LYS A 134 9.05 -5.45 -0.37
CA LYS A 134 9.13 -4.12 -0.97
C LYS A 134 8.22 -3.13 -0.28
N LEU A 135 8.71 -1.89 -0.21
CA LEU A 135 7.97 -0.72 0.21
C LEU A 135 7.41 -0.04 -1.02
N TYR A 136 6.10 0.07 -1.10
CA TYR A 136 5.39 0.71 -2.20
C TYR A 136 4.86 2.06 -1.75
N VAL A 137 5.22 3.13 -2.47
CA VAL A 137 4.81 4.49 -2.13
C VAL A 137 4.17 5.16 -3.35
N ASP A 138 2.88 5.47 -3.23
CA ASP A 138 2.21 6.34 -4.19
C ASP A 138 2.57 7.81 -3.90
N LEU A 139 3.22 8.46 -4.84
CA LEU A 139 3.67 9.84 -4.68
C LEU A 139 2.51 10.84 -4.48
N SER A 140 1.29 10.49 -4.94
CA SER A 140 0.11 11.35 -4.74
C SER A 140 -0.45 11.29 -3.32
N PHE A 141 -0.13 10.23 -2.55
CA PHE A 141 -0.64 10.04 -1.20
C PHE A 141 -0.26 11.18 -0.25
N PHE A 142 0.95 11.70 -0.35
CA PHE A 142 1.41 12.78 0.54
C PHE A 142 0.64 14.08 0.33
N HIS A 143 0.20 14.34 -0.91
CA HIS A 143 -0.73 15.43 -1.17
C HIS A 143 -2.07 15.19 -0.45
N ASP A 144 -2.60 13.97 -0.54
CA ASP A 144 -3.85 13.58 0.12
C ASP A 144 -3.72 13.60 1.65
N LEU A 145 -2.59 13.19 2.21
CA LEU A 145 -2.30 13.26 3.65
C LEU A 145 -2.44 14.71 4.16
N LYS A 146 -1.89 15.67 3.42
CA LYS A 146 -2.01 17.09 3.73
C LYS A 146 -3.43 17.62 3.56
N VAL A 147 -4.04 17.40 2.38
CA VAL A 147 -5.27 18.10 1.97
C VAL A 147 -6.52 17.41 2.50
N ARG A 148 -6.58 16.09 2.46
CA ARG A 148 -7.77 15.29 2.83
C ARG A 148 -7.75 14.84 4.27
N HIS A 149 -6.58 14.48 4.79
CA HIS A 149 -6.43 13.98 6.15
C HIS A 149 -6.03 15.07 7.15
N GLY A 150 -5.63 16.25 6.66
CA GLY A 150 -5.30 17.39 7.51
C GLY A 150 -4.05 17.17 8.37
N ALA A 151 -3.10 16.38 7.86
CA ALA A 151 -1.80 16.13 8.46
C ALA A 151 -0.70 16.66 7.51
N PRO A 152 -0.50 17.98 7.47
CA PRO A 152 0.59 18.60 6.72
C PRO A 152 1.92 18.38 7.46
N GLY A 153 3.01 18.54 6.72
CA GLY A 153 4.35 18.48 7.28
C GLY A 153 5.19 17.36 6.70
N ASP A 154 6.47 17.53 6.71
CA ASP A 154 7.42 16.55 6.18
C ASP A 154 7.62 15.40 7.18
N PHE A 155 7.60 15.69 8.48
CA PHE A 155 7.70 14.63 9.48
C PHE A 155 6.42 13.78 9.58
N ALA A 156 5.25 14.31 9.21
CA ALA A 156 4.04 13.52 9.02
C ALA A 156 4.22 12.48 7.90
N GLN A 157 4.88 12.86 6.81
CA GLN A 157 5.20 11.98 5.69
C GLN A 157 6.28 10.96 6.08
N ALA A 158 7.32 11.42 6.80
CA ALA A 158 8.40 10.58 7.31
C ALA A 158 7.88 9.50 8.27
N TYR A 159 6.92 9.84 9.14
CA TYR A 159 6.25 8.88 10.01
C TYR A 159 5.59 7.75 9.21
N VAL A 160 4.87 8.07 8.13
CA VAL A 160 4.21 7.03 7.32
C VAL A 160 5.25 6.09 6.70
N ILE A 161 6.35 6.62 6.16
CA ILE A 161 7.44 5.80 5.61
C ILE A 161 8.04 4.89 6.70
N ALA A 162 8.32 5.46 7.88
CA ALA A 162 8.86 4.71 9.02
C ALA A 162 7.90 3.62 9.53
N HIS A 163 6.59 3.87 9.46
CA HIS A 163 5.57 2.88 9.79
C HIS A 163 5.62 1.68 8.83
N GLU A 164 5.71 1.92 7.52
CA GLU A 164 5.86 0.84 6.54
C GLU A 164 7.17 0.06 6.71
N VAL A 165 8.26 0.76 7.07
CA VAL A 165 9.51 0.10 7.48
C VAL A 165 9.31 -0.74 8.75
N GLY A 166 8.43 -0.31 9.66
CA GLY A 166 8.01 -1.11 10.83
C GLY A 166 7.46 -2.48 10.43
N HIS A 167 6.61 -2.54 9.40
CA HIS A 167 6.11 -3.81 8.84
C HIS A 167 7.23 -4.66 8.21
N HIS A 168 8.21 -4.03 7.59
CA HIS A 168 9.38 -4.75 7.10
C HIS A 168 10.18 -5.37 8.26
N VAL A 169 10.41 -4.62 9.32
CA VAL A 169 11.07 -5.10 10.55
C VAL A 169 10.31 -6.29 11.16
N GLN A 170 8.98 -6.21 11.24
CA GLN A 170 8.14 -7.32 11.70
C GLN A 170 8.35 -8.58 10.85
N THR A 171 8.48 -8.43 9.54
CA THR A 171 8.77 -9.55 8.64
C THR A 171 10.15 -10.15 8.93
N LEU A 172 11.19 -9.32 9.08
CA LEU A 172 12.54 -9.78 9.39
C LEU A 172 12.64 -10.44 10.78
N LEU A 173 11.82 -10.02 11.73
CA LEU A 173 11.74 -10.61 13.08
C LEU A 173 10.87 -11.88 13.12
N GLY A 174 10.14 -12.22 12.05
CA GLY A 174 9.22 -13.35 11.98
C GLY A 174 7.85 -13.11 12.64
N ILE A 175 7.56 -11.86 13.03
CA ILE A 175 6.29 -11.47 13.68
C ILE A 175 5.13 -11.59 12.70
N SER A 176 5.31 -11.11 11.47
CA SER A 176 4.27 -11.18 10.43
C SER A 176 3.83 -12.62 10.13
N GLU A 177 4.77 -13.57 10.12
CA GLU A 177 4.47 -14.99 9.93
C GLU A 177 3.69 -15.56 11.13
N GLN A 178 4.08 -15.20 12.36
CA GLN A 178 3.38 -15.62 13.60
C GLN A 178 1.94 -15.08 13.63
N VAL A 179 1.73 -13.82 13.28
CA VAL A 179 0.40 -13.20 13.18
C VAL A 179 -0.47 -13.92 12.14
N GLN A 180 0.09 -14.19 10.96
CA GLN A 180 -0.61 -14.94 9.93
C GLN A 180 -0.97 -16.37 10.40
N ALA A 181 -0.06 -17.04 11.10
CA ALA A 181 -0.32 -18.36 11.64
C ALA A 181 -1.42 -18.35 12.71
N ALA A 182 -1.40 -17.37 13.62
CA ALA A 182 -2.42 -17.19 14.65
C ALA A 182 -3.80 -16.85 14.07
N GLY A 183 -3.85 -16.18 12.93
CA GLY A 183 -5.09 -15.86 12.24
C GLY A 183 -5.75 -17.04 11.51
N ARG A 184 -5.04 -18.16 11.30
CA ARG A 184 -5.59 -19.33 10.62
C ARG A 184 -6.69 -19.98 11.44
N GLY A 185 -7.91 -19.96 10.92
CA GLY A 185 -9.09 -20.53 11.60
C GLY A 185 -9.67 -19.65 12.71
N ALA A 186 -9.11 -18.48 12.95
CA ALA A 186 -9.67 -17.50 13.88
C ALA A 186 -10.91 -16.81 13.31
N SER A 187 -11.77 -16.29 14.18
CA SER A 187 -12.91 -15.46 13.77
C SER A 187 -12.43 -14.13 13.18
N LYS A 188 -13.28 -13.46 12.39
CA LYS A 188 -12.96 -12.15 11.80
C LYS A 188 -12.54 -11.13 12.86
N ALA A 189 -13.23 -11.07 14.00
CA ALA A 189 -12.89 -10.16 15.10
C ALA A 189 -11.49 -10.46 15.68
N GLN A 190 -11.14 -11.75 15.84
CA GLN A 190 -9.80 -12.13 16.28
C GLN A 190 -8.70 -11.79 15.27
N VAL A 191 -8.97 -12.00 13.97
CA VAL A 191 -8.05 -11.59 12.91
C VAL A 191 -7.86 -10.07 12.92
N ASN A 192 -8.95 -9.29 13.04
CA ASN A 192 -8.87 -7.84 13.14
C ASN A 192 -8.06 -7.40 14.38
N ALA A 193 -8.27 -8.01 15.54
CA ALA A 193 -7.51 -7.71 16.74
C ALA A 193 -6.00 -8.01 16.58
N LEU A 194 -5.63 -9.08 15.87
CA LEU A 194 -4.24 -9.38 15.53
C LEU A 194 -3.66 -8.33 14.58
N SER A 195 -4.44 -7.90 13.58
CA SER A 195 -4.06 -6.83 12.66
C SER A 195 -3.79 -5.53 13.43
N VAL A 196 -4.72 -5.10 14.28
CA VAL A 196 -4.53 -3.90 15.13
C VAL A 196 -3.24 -3.96 15.93
N ARG A 197 -2.92 -5.10 16.57
CA ARG A 197 -1.68 -5.25 17.33
C ARG A 197 -0.43 -5.12 16.45
N GLN A 198 -0.47 -5.66 15.23
CA GLN A 198 0.61 -5.55 14.26
C GLN A 198 0.81 -4.09 13.82
N GLU A 199 -0.27 -3.36 13.56
CA GLU A 199 -0.23 -1.94 13.20
C GLU A 199 0.33 -1.07 14.33
N LEU A 200 -0.16 -1.27 15.55
CA LEU A 200 0.32 -0.51 16.72
C LEU A 200 1.80 -0.78 17.02
N GLN A 201 2.29 -1.98 16.73
CA GLN A 201 3.71 -2.28 16.81
C GLN A 201 4.52 -1.55 15.74
N ALA A 202 3.99 -1.44 14.51
CA ALA A 202 4.63 -0.66 13.45
C ALA A 202 4.68 0.83 13.81
N ASP A 203 3.62 1.38 14.42
CA ASP A 203 3.64 2.74 14.96
C ASP A 203 4.72 2.92 16.03
N CYS A 204 4.86 1.96 16.95
CA CYS A 204 5.89 2.00 17.98
C CYS A 204 7.31 1.92 17.36
N PHE A 205 7.52 1.10 16.35
CA PHE A 205 8.78 1.02 15.62
C PHE A 205 9.11 2.31 14.88
N ALA A 206 8.11 2.98 14.29
CA ALA A 206 8.27 4.32 13.74
C ALA A 206 8.68 5.33 14.82
N GLY A 207 8.12 5.21 16.03
CA GLY A 207 8.53 6.00 17.19
C GLY A 207 9.98 5.73 17.61
N VAL A 208 10.44 4.48 17.62
CA VAL A 208 11.83 4.13 17.92
C VAL A 208 12.79 4.75 16.90
N TRP A 209 12.43 4.71 15.61
CA TRP A 209 13.18 5.45 14.59
C TRP A 209 13.21 6.95 14.88
N GLY A 210 12.05 7.58 15.15
CA GLY A 210 11.96 9.00 15.47
C GLY A 210 12.80 9.40 16.70
N HIS A 211 12.89 8.51 17.71
CA HIS A 211 13.80 8.69 18.84
C HIS A 211 15.25 8.79 18.40
N ALA A 212 15.73 7.86 17.59
CA ALA A 212 17.10 7.84 17.10
C ALA A 212 17.38 9.04 16.18
N ALA A 213 16.44 9.40 15.31
CA ALA A 213 16.50 10.57 14.46
C ALA A 213 16.65 11.86 15.28
N ASN A 214 15.92 11.97 16.39
CA ASN A 214 15.99 13.13 17.29
C ASN A 214 17.22 13.12 18.19
N SER A 215 17.48 12.02 18.91
CA SER A 215 18.51 11.98 19.97
C SER A 215 19.92 11.76 19.45
N GLU A 216 20.10 10.96 18.39
CA GLU A 216 21.41 10.57 17.88
C GLU A 216 21.83 11.44 16.69
N ARG A 217 20.90 11.81 15.80
CA ARG A 217 21.17 12.54 14.56
C ARG A 217 20.72 14.01 14.57
N GLN A 218 19.84 14.38 15.50
CA GLN A 218 19.35 15.76 15.69
C GLN A 218 18.74 16.36 14.41
N ILE A 219 17.98 15.56 13.67
CA ILE A 219 17.37 15.98 12.40
C ILE A 219 15.92 16.46 12.55
N LEU A 220 15.33 16.37 13.75
CA LEU A 220 13.98 16.84 13.99
C LEU A 220 13.97 18.33 14.33
N ASP A 221 13.07 19.06 13.70
CA ASP A 221 12.75 20.43 14.00
C ASP A 221 11.64 20.55 15.09
N PRO A 222 11.53 21.70 15.78
CA PRO A 222 10.43 21.93 16.69
C PRO A 222 9.09 21.85 15.99
N GLY A 223 8.21 20.94 16.42
CA GLY A 223 6.89 20.70 15.82
C GLY A 223 6.77 19.36 15.09
N ASP A 224 7.88 18.73 14.72
CA ASP A 224 7.89 17.48 13.95
C ASP A 224 7.19 16.33 14.71
N LEU A 225 7.42 16.23 16.01
CA LEU A 225 6.72 15.23 16.82
C LEU A 225 5.20 15.41 16.74
N GLU A 226 4.72 16.63 16.81
CA GLU A 226 3.30 16.97 16.70
C GLU A 226 2.74 16.60 15.32
N GLU A 227 3.52 16.77 14.26
CA GLU A 227 3.15 16.37 12.90
C GLU A 227 2.96 14.85 12.78
N ALA A 228 3.89 14.05 13.33
CA ALA A 228 3.74 12.60 13.37
C ALA A 228 2.51 12.17 14.16
N LEU A 229 2.27 12.78 15.33
CA LEU A 229 1.10 12.50 16.16
C LEU A 229 -0.21 12.89 15.45
N GLN A 230 -0.19 13.97 14.67
CA GLN A 230 -1.31 14.39 13.86
C GLN A 230 -1.58 13.40 12.72
N ALA A 231 -0.53 12.91 12.06
CA ALA A 231 -0.66 11.89 11.03
C ALA A 231 -1.23 10.59 11.61
N ALA A 232 -0.67 10.07 12.71
CA ALA A 232 -1.18 8.89 13.42
C ALA A 232 -2.67 9.04 13.80
N THR A 233 -3.05 10.24 14.27
CA THR A 233 -4.46 10.55 14.58
C THR A 233 -5.33 10.55 13.32
N ALA A 234 -4.83 11.10 12.22
CA ALA A 234 -5.59 11.32 11.00
C ALA A 234 -5.99 10.02 10.30
N ILE A 235 -5.17 8.99 10.43
CA ILE A 235 -5.34 7.70 9.77
C ILE A 235 -5.81 6.57 10.71
N GLY A 236 -6.27 6.90 11.93
CA GLY A 236 -6.92 5.95 12.82
C GLY A 236 -8.31 5.53 12.32
N ASP A 237 -8.66 4.25 12.50
CA ASP A 237 -9.92 3.66 12.00
C ASP A 237 -11.15 4.38 12.53
N ASP A 238 -11.13 4.83 13.77
CA ASP A 238 -12.23 5.57 14.39
C ASP A 238 -12.49 6.92 13.69
N ARG A 239 -11.42 7.60 13.26
CA ARG A 239 -11.52 8.85 12.51
C ARG A 239 -11.97 8.62 11.08
N LEU A 240 -11.38 7.63 10.40
CA LEU A 240 -11.74 7.28 9.03
C LEU A 240 -13.21 6.84 8.92
N GLN A 241 -13.70 6.04 9.88
CA GLN A 241 -15.11 5.64 9.92
C GLN A 241 -16.05 6.82 10.14
N ARG A 242 -15.71 7.77 11.04
CA ARG A 242 -16.48 9.01 11.21
C ARG A 242 -16.51 9.87 9.96
N GLN A 243 -15.38 10.03 9.27
CA GLN A 243 -15.29 10.80 8.02
C GLN A 243 -16.11 10.18 6.90
N ALA A 244 -16.20 8.85 6.85
CA ALA A 244 -17.06 8.14 5.90
C ALA A 244 -18.56 8.24 6.25
N GLY A 245 -18.94 8.99 7.29
CA GLY A 245 -20.33 9.16 7.74
C GLY A 245 -20.89 7.95 8.48
N GLY A 246 -20.04 7.01 8.91
CA GLY A 246 -20.39 5.79 9.62
C GLY A 246 -20.37 5.93 11.15
N GLN A 247 -20.92 4.91 11.80
CA GLN A 247 -20.72 4.70 13.23
C GLN A 247 -19.34 4.07 13.48
N VAL A 248 -18.72 4.42 14.59
CA VAL A 248 -17.46 3.80 15.01
C VAL A 248 -17.75 2.40 15.56
N VAL A 249 -17.15 1.38 14.93
CA VAL A 249 -17.31 -0.03 15.26
C VAL A 249 -15.93 -0.64 15.58
N PRO A 250 -15.51 -0.66 16.87
CA PRO A 250 -14.15 -1.10 17.25
C PRO A 250 -13.79 -2.50 16.78
N ASP A 251 -14.71 -3.46 16.79
CA ASP A 251 -14.49 -4.85 16.33
C ASP A 251 -14.17 -4.94 14.83
N SER A 252 -14.42 -3.88 14.07
CA SER A 252 -14.09 -3.81 12.65
C SER A 252 -12.76 -3.11 12.37
N PHE A 253 -12.07 -2.59 13.38
CA PHE A 253 -10.78 -1.94 13.22
C PHE A 253 -9.74 -2.94 12.72
N THR A 254 -8.91 -2.47 11.81
CA THR A 254 -7.76 -3.22 11.26
C THR A 254 -6.45 -2.51 11.51
N HIS A 255 -6.47 -1.19 11.78
CA HIS A 255 -5.30 -0.36 12.05
C HIS A 255 -5.27 0.19 13.49
N GLY A 256 -6.39 0.12 14.20
CA GLY A 256 -6.53 0.67 15.54
C GLY A 256 -7.09 2.08 15.58
N SER A 257 -7.45 2.53 16.79
CA SER A 257 -7.97 3.88 17.00
C SER A 257 -6.84 4.92 16.94
N SER A 258 -7.22 6.17 16.65
CA SER A 258 -6.31 7.32 16.72
C SER A 258 -5.54 7.40 18.05
N GLU A 259 -6.21 7.15 19.15
CA GLU A 259 -5.61 7.17 20.49
C GLU A 259 -4.57 6.06 20.67
N GLN A 260 -4.88 4.84 20.23
CA GLN A 260 -3.96 3.70 20.31
C GLN A 260 -2.71 3.96 19.46
N ARG A 261 -2.87 4.43 18.22
CA ARG A 261 -1.75 4.73 17.30
C ARG A 261 -0.82 5.79 17.89
N VAL A 262 -1.37 6.90 18.37
CA VAL A 262 -0.60 7.96 19.06
C VAL A 262 0.13 7.43 20.30
N LYS A 263 -0.56 6.63 21.13
CA LYS A 263 0.02 6.03 22.34
C LYS A 263 1.24 5.17 22.02
N TRP A 264 1.14 4.31 21.00
CA TRP A 264 2.22 3.40 20.65
C TRP A 264 3.38 4.09 19.94
N PHE A 265 3.12 5.06 19.06
CA PHE A 265 4.17 5.88 18.49
C PHE A 265 4.95 6.64 19.59
N ARG A 266 4.25 7.31 20.51
CA ARG A 266 4.90 8.00 21.64
C ARG A 266 5.74 7.06 22.49
N ARG A 267 5.24 5.86 22.78
CA ARG A 267 5.97 4.85 23.54
C ARG A 267 7.32 4.51 22.90
N GLY A 268 7.35 4.31 21.59
CA GLY A 268 8.58 4.11 20.84
C GLY A 268 9.49 5.34 20.88
N PHE A 269 8.90 6.51 20.64
CA PHE A 269 9.63 7.77 20.61
C PHE A 269 10.27 8.15 21.98
N GLU A 270 9.55 7.96 23.06
CA GLU A 270 10.03 8.29 24.41
C GLU A 270 11.07 7.29 24.91
N SER A 271 10.91 6.00 24.58
CA SER A 271 11.80 4.95 25.08
C SER A 271 13.06 4.74 24.24
N GLY A 272 12.97 4.89 22.91
CA GLY A 272 14.03 4.47 21.97
C GLY A 272 14.33 2.97 22.00
N ASP A 273 13.58 2.17 22.77
CA ASP A 273 13.81 0.74 22.91
C ASP A 273 12.73 -0.07 22.16
N PHE A 274 13.14 -0.75 21.10
CA PHE A 274 12.23 -1.58 20.30
C PHE A 274 11.55 -2.70 21.12
N LYS A 275 12.13 -3.14 22.24
CA LYS A 275 11.53 -4.13 23.14
C LYS A 275 10.29 -3.58 23.84
N SER A 276 10.17 -2.28 23.99
CA SER A 276 8.98 -1.62 24.52
C SER A 276 7.76 -1.76 23.62
N CYS A 277 7.97 -2.16 22.34
CA CYS A 277 6.96 -2.27 21.31
C CYS A 277 6.27 -3.65 21.24
N ASP A 278 6.32 -4.44 22.30
CA ASP A 278 5.60 -5.73 22.32
C ASP A 278 4.10 -5.51 22.57
N THR A 279 3.35 -5.38 21.45
CA THR A 279 1.89 -5.23 21.48
C THR A 279 1.15 -6.55 21.73
N PHE A 280 1.83 -7.68 21.60
CA PHE A 280 1.24 -9.01 21.75
C PHE A 280 1.25 -9.51 23.19
N ALA A 281 2.25 -9.11 23.99
CA ALA A 281 2.32 -9.41 25.43
C ALA A 281 1.45 -8.45 26.27
N ASN A 282 1.18 -7.23 25.80
CA ASN A 282 0.45 -6.23 26.56
C ASN A 282 -1.07 -6.33 26.33
N ALA A 283 -1.85 -6.50 27.42
CA ALA A 283 -3.31 -6.52 27.37
C ALA A 283 -3.91 -5.20 26.85
N ASP A 284 -3.18 -4.08 26.99
CA ASP A 284 -3.61 -2.73 26.60
C ASP A 284 -3.50 -2.42 25.09
N ALA A 285 -3.13 -3.38 24.27
CA ALA A 285 -3.03 -3.24 22.81
C ALA A 285 -4.30 -3.71 22.08
N GLY A 286 -5.38 -3.98 22.82
CA GLY A 286 -6.67 -4.43 22.27
C GLY A 286 -7.77 -3.44 22.55
#